data_dab670524885358f217edbe0b3041f8c
#
_entry.id   dab670524885358f217edbe0b3041f8c
#
_cell.length_a   1.000
_cell.length_b   1.000
_cell.length_c   1.000
_cell.angle_alpha   90.00
_cell.angle_beta   90.00
_cell.angle_gamma   90.00
#
_symmetry.space_group_name_H-M   'P 1'
#
loop_
_entity.id
_entity.type
_entity.pdbx_description
1 polymer ?
#
loop_
_entity_poly.entity_id
_entity_poly.type
_entity_poly.pdbx_seq_one_letter_code
_entity_poly.pdbx_strand_id
1 'polypeptide(L)'
;IAIAQRLSQFDGYVALGCVIRGETTHYETVCNDSSRALQLLGLQGACIGNGILTVENHTQAKVRAQADGQNKGGAAAAAALHLIALTRKWGKPTGKLGFLRTEEIKTV
;
A
#
# COMPACT_ATOMS: atom_id res chain seq x y z
N ILE A 1 -2.36 -9.52 3.37
CA ILE A 1 -1.09 -8.77 3.55
C ILE A 1 -0.56 -8.96 4.97
N ALA A 2 -1.38 -8.80 6.01
CA ALA A 2 -0.91 -8.90 7.38
C ALA A 2 -0.19 -10.22 7.69
N ILE A 3 -0.72 -11.35 7.19
CA ILE A 3 -0.09 -12.66 7.36
C ILE A 3 1.26 -12.69 6.63
N ALA A 4 1.30 -12.21 5.40
CA ALA A 4 2.53 -12.18 4.61
C ALA A 4 3.58 -11.26 5.25
N GLN A 5 3.15 -10.10 5.78
CA GLN A 5 4.05 -9.17 6.44
C GLN A 5 4.72 -9.80 7.66
N ARG A 6 3.98 -10.61 8.39
CA ARG A 6 4.47 -11.28 9.60
C ARG A 6 5.30 -12.52 9.31
N LEU A 7 4.89 -13.33 8.34
CA LEU A 7 5.44 -14.66 8.12
C LEU A 7 6.27 -14.83 6.86
N SER A 8 6.43 -13.77 6.06
CA SER A 8 7.21 -13.79 4.83
C SER A 8 8.16 -12.60 4.79
N GLN A 9 9.00 -12.56 3.75
CA GLN A 9 10.00 -11.51 3.60
C GLN A 9 9.80 -10.72 2.31
N PHE A 10 8.57 -10.35 2.02
CA PHE A 10 8.28 -9.45 0.91
C PHE A 10 8.69 -8.03 1.26
N ASP A 11 9.21 -7.30 0.29
CA ASP A 11 9.61 -5.91 0.48
C ASP A 11 8.41 -4.97 0.49
N GLY A 12 7.34 -5.33 -0.20
CA GLY A 12 6.13 -4.52 -0.27
C GLY A 12 4.98 -5.28 -0.88
N TYR A 13 3.84 -4.61 -1.00
CA TYR A 13 2.58 -5.21 -1.39
C TYR A 13 1.78 -4.28 -2.27
N VAL A 14 1.03 -4.86 -3.20
CA VAL A 14 0.04 -4.12 -3.98
C VAL A 14 -1.32 -4.76 -3.72
N ALA A 15 -2.23 -4.00 -3.14
CA ALA A 15 -3.59 -4.47 -2.89
C ALA A 15 -4.44 -4.13 -4.12
N LEU A 16 -4.92 -5.16 -4.82
CA LEU A 16 -5.77 -5.00 -5.98
C LEU A 16 -7.15 -5.54 -5.68
N GLY A 17 -8.16 -4.80 -6.07
CA GLY A 17 -9.54 -5.21 -5.88
C GLY A 17 -10.49 -4.24 -6.52
N CYS A 18 -11.78 -4.56 -6.48
CA CYS A 18 -12.80 -3.69 -7.02
C CYS A 18 -14.08 -3.83 -6.21
N VAL A 19 -14.58 -2.72 -5.70
CA VAL A 19 -15.84 -2.66 -4.98
C VAL A 19 -16.79 -1.79 -5.80
N ILE A 20 -17.89 -2.39 -6.24
CA ILE A 20 -18.91 -1.71 -7.04
C ILE A 20 -20.11 -1.48 -6.14
N ARG A 21 -20.65 -0.26 -6.15
CA ARG A 21 -21.80 0.09 -5.31
C ARG A 21 -22.99 -0.79 -5.65
N GLY A 22 -23.58 -1.37 -4.62
CA GLY A 22 -24.81 -2.15 -4.72
C GLY A 22 -26.00 -1.40 -4.11
N GLU A 23 -27.02 -2.15 -3.74
CA GLU A 23 -28.28 -1.60 -3.20
C GLU A 23 -28.23 -1.32 -1.70
N THR A 24 -27.20 -1.82 -1.01
CA THR A 24 -27.11 -1.72 0.45
C THR A 24 -25.90 -0.90 0.88
N THR A 25 -25.80 -0.65 2.18
CA THR A 25 -24.65 0.06 2.76
C THR A 25 -23.37 -0.79 2.81
N HIS A 26 -23.43 -2.02 2.36
CA HIS A 26 -22.27 -2.91 2.36
C HIS A 26 -21.08 -2.33 1.58
N TYR A 27 -21.35 -1.57 0.52
CA TYR A 27 -20.33 -0.86 -0.24
C TYR A 27 -19.47 0.03 0.67
N GLU A 28 -20.12 0.87 1.49
CA GLU A 28 -19.41 1.77 2.39
C GLU A 28 -18.59 1.00 3.42
N THR A 29 -19.14 -0.09 3.95
CA THR A 29 -18.43 -0.94 4.91
C THR A 29 -17.16 -1.51 4.30
N VAL A 30 -17.25 -2.11 3.13
CA VAL A 30 -16.08 -2.73 2.48
C VAL A 30 -15.05 -1.67 2.10
N CYS A 31 -15.47 -0.54 1.56
CA CYS A 31 -14.55 0.53 1.18
C CYS A 31 -13.79 1.07 2.39
N ASN A 32 -14.52 1.39 3.46
CA ASN A 32 -13.94 1.97 4.66
C ASN A 32 -13.02 0.98 5.37
N ASP A 33 -13.46 -0.27 5.53
CA ASP A 33 -12.70 -1.26 6.27
C ASP A 33 -11.44 -1.69 5.52
N SER A 34 -11.51 -1.88 4.19
CA SER A 34 -10.33 -2.23 3.41
C SER A 34 -9.30 -1.09 3.42
N SER A 35 -9.76 0.13 3.22
CA SER A 35 -8.88 1.30 3.24
C SER A 35 -8.22 1.47 4.60
N ARG A 36 -8.99 1.34 5.68
CA ARG A 36 -8.49 1.45 7.04
C ARG A 36 -7.45 0.37 7.35
N ALA A 37 -7.72 -0.88 6.96
CA ALA A 37 -6.80 -1.98 7.20
C ALA A 37 -5.45 -1.74 6.53
N LEU A 38 -5.45 -1.27 5.28
CA LEU A 38 -4.21 -0.96 4.56
C LEU A 38 -3.46 0.19 5.21
N GLN A 39 -4.16 1.22 5.68
CA GLN A 39 -3.54 2.34 6.38
C GLN A 39 -2.89 1.93 7.69
N LEU A 40 -3.54 1.07 8.46
CA LEU A 40 -2.97 0.56 9.70
C LEU A 40 -1.69 -0.23 9.45
N LEU A 41 -1.67 -1.05 8.40
CA LEU A 41 -0.45 -1.77 8.00
C LEU A 41 0.65 -0.80 7.55
N GLY A 42 0.29 0.25 6.83
CA GLY A 42 1.23 1.28 6.41
C GLY A 42 1.86 2.01 7.59
N LEU A 43 1.08 2.29 8.62
CA LEU A 43 1.60 2.91 9.84
C LEU A 43 2.58 2.00 10.58
N GLN A 44 2.53 0.70 10.36
CA GLN A 44 3.49 -0.26 10.91
C GLN A 44 4.73 -0.42 10.02
N GLY A 45 4.84 0.36 8.97
CA GLY A 45 6.00 0.35 8.09
C GLY A 45 5.87 -0.51 6.84
N ALA A 46 4.71 -1.11 6.58
CA ALA A 46 4.51 -1.90 5.37
C ALA A 46 4.45 -0.97 4.14
N CYS A 47 5.17 -1.35 3.08
CA CYS A 47 5.17 -0.60 1.83
C CYS A 47 4.02 -1.09 0.96
N ILE A 48 2.90 -0.36 0.96
CA ILE A 48 1.68 -0.79 0.30
C ILE A 48 1.22 0.22 -0.74
N GLY A 49 0.93 -0.27 -1.94
CA GLY A 49 0.19 0.48 -2.93
C GLY A 49 -1.27 0.04 -2.91
N ASN A 50 -2.19 0.99 -2.77
CA ASN A 50 -3.61 0.69 -2.74
C ASN A 50 -4.21 0.84 -4.13
N GLY A 51 -4.52 -0.30 -4.76
CA GLY A 51 -5.17 -0.37 -6.07
C GLY A 51 -6.58 -0.92 -5.99
N ILE A 52 -7.24 -0.81 -4.83
CA ILE A 52 -8.64 -1.22 -4.70
C ILE A 52 -9.53 -0.12 -5.26
N LEU A 53 -10.23 -0.47 -6.34
CA LEU A 53 -11.16 0.45 -6.99
C LEU A 53 -12.47 0.51 -6.20
N THR A 54 -12.99 1.72 -6.00
CA THR A 54 -14.28 1.94 -5.34
C THR A 54 -15.12 2.77 -6.29
N VAL A 55 -16.09 2.14 -6.94
CA VAL A 55 -16.79 2.72 -8.08
C VAL A 55 -18.30 2.52 -7.99
N GLU A 56 -19.04 3.31 -8.75
CA GLU A 56 -20.50 3.23 -8.80
C GLU A 56 -20.99 2.12 -9.71
N ASN A 57 -20.26 1.81 -10.80
CA ASN A 57 -20.68 0.86 -11.81
C ASN A 57 -19.49 0.19 -12.50
N HIS A 58 -19.81 -0.84 -13.30
CA HIS A 58 -18.81 -1.63 -14.00
C HIS A 58 -18.01 -0.83 -15.03
N THR A 59 -18.66 0.12 -15.70
CA THR A 59 -17.97 0.98 -16.69
C THR A 59 -16.86 1.79 -16.04
N GLN A 60 -17.13 2.36 -14.89
CA GLN A 60 -16.13 3.10 -14.13
C GLN A 60 -14.98 2.19 -13.71
N ALA A 61 -15.29 0.97 -13.28
CA ALA A 61 -14.27 0.00 -12.89
C ALA A 61 -13.34 -0.31 -14.06
N LYS A 62 -13.92 -0.58 -15.22
CA LYS A 62 -13.16 -0.96 -16.41
C LYS A 62 -12.20 0.14 -16.85
N VAL A 63 -12.66 1.39 -16.92
CA VAL A 63 -11.83 2.53 -17.31
C VAL A 63 -10.65 2.70 -16.34
N ARG A 64 -10.88 2.52 -15.04
CA ARG A 64 -9.85 2.68 -14.03
C ARG A 64 -8.88 1.52 -13.98
N ALA A 65 -9.34 0.32 -14.32
CA ALA A 65 -8.50 -0.89 -14.31
C ALA A 65 -7.61 -1.02 -15.53
N GLN A 66 -8.08 -0.57 -16.69
CA GLN A 66 -7.35 -0.75 -17.95
C GLN A 66 -6.01 -0.05 -17.93
N ALA A 67 -4.96 -0.75 -18.40
CA ALA A 67 -3.61 -0.19 -18.48
C ALA A 67 -3.55 1.00 -19.45
N ASP A 68 -4.32 0.96 -20.51
CA ASP A 68 -4.45 2.07 -21.48
C ASP A 68 -5.49 3.11 -21.07
N GLY A 69 -6.18 2.90 -19.95
CA GLY A 69 -7.11 3.84 -19.35
C GLY A 69 -6.44 4.57 -18.19
N GLN A 70 -7.08 4.58 -17.03
CA GLN A 70 -6.53 5.25 -15.84
C GLN A 70 -5.42 4.45 -15.16
N ASN A 71 -5.30 3.18 -15.43
CA ASN A 71 -4.23 2.31 -14.93
C ASN A 71 -3.98 2.46 -13.42
N LYS A 72 -5.03 2.39 -12.61
CA LYS A 72 -4.91 2.55 -11.17
C LYS A 72 -4.04 1.48 -10.51
N GLY A 73 -4.07 0.25 -11.06
CA GLY A 73 -3.19 -0.83 -10.59
C GLY A 73 -1.72 -0.51 -10.80
N GLY A 74 -1.39 0.05 -11.96
CA GLY A 74 -0.01 0.48 -12.25
C GLY A 74 0.45 1.59 -11.31
N ALA A 75 -0.42 2.56 -11.03
CA ALA A 75 -0.12 3.62 -10.08
C ALA A 75 0.10 3.06 -8.67
N ALA A 76 -0.69 2.08 -8.25
CA ALA A 76 -0.53 1.43 -6.95
C ALA A 76 0.82 0.69 -6.87
N ALA A 77 1.19 -0.01 -7.94
CA ALA A 77 2.48 -0.70 -8.00
C ALA A 77 3.64 0.31 -7.91
N ALA A 78 3.54 1.42 -8.63
CA ALA A 78 4.55 2.48 -8.57
C ALA A 78 4.68 3.05 -7.16
N ALA A 79 3.56 3.25 -6.47
CA ALA A 79 3.56 3.75 -5.10
C ALA A 79 4.27 2.77 -4.15
N ALA A 80 3.99 1.47 -4.26
CA ALA A 80 4.65 0.45 -3.44
C ALA A 80 6.15 0.44 -3.70
N LEU A 81 6.57 0.49 -4.97
CA LEU A 81 7.98 0.51 -5.33
C LEU A 81 8.69 1.76 -4.80
N HIS A 82 8.01 2.91 -4.84
CA HIS A 82 8.56 4.15 -4.30
C HIS A 82 8.79 4.04 -2.79
N LEU A 83 7.85 3.48 -2.05
CA LEU A 83 7.98 3.28 -0.61
C LEU A 83 9.12 2.30 -0.28
N ILE A 84 9.26 1.24 -1.07
CA ILE A 84 10.38 0.30 -0.92
C ILE A 84 11.72 1.02 -1.15
N ALA A 85 11.79 1.86 -2.18
CA ALA A 85 13.00 2.61 -2.46
C ALA A 85 13.37 3.56 -1.32
N LEU A 86 12.39 4.25 -0.74
CA LEU A 86 12.61 5.11 0.43
C LEU A 86 13.07 4.31 1.63
N THR A 87 12.46 3.16 1.87
CA THR A 87 12.86 2.28 2.98
C THR A 87 14.32 1.87 2.85
N ARG A 88 14.74 1.50 1.65
CA ARG A 88 16.13 1.12 1.39
C ARG A 88 17.08 2.29 1.52
N LYS A 89 16.69 3.45 1.01
CA LYS A 89 17.51 4.66 1.07
C LYS A 89 17.74 5.10 2.50
N TRP A 90 16.70 5.18 3.31
CA TRP A 90 16.78 5.67 4.67
C TRP A 90 17.20 4.60 5.67
N GLY A 91 17.07 3.32 5.31
CA GLY A 91 17.50 2.21 6.15
C GLY A 91 18.99 1.91 6.08
N LYS A 92 19.73 2.52 5.14
CA LYS A 92 21.16 2.31 5.05
C LYS A 92 21.88 3.02 6.17
N PRO A 93 22.78 2.33 6.89
CA PRO A 93 23.63 3.00 7.87
C PRO A 93 24.48 4.03 7.16
N THR A 94 24.53 5.25 7.69
CA THR A 94 25.45 6.28 7.24
C THR A 94 26.32 6.68 8.42
N GLY A 95 27.60 6.87 8.21
CA GLY A 95 28.50 7.30 9.24
C GLY A 95 28.32 8.76 9.66
N LYS A 96 27.36 9.45 9.07
CA LYS A 96 27.18 10.90 9.25
C LYS A 96 25.76 11.30 9.60
N LEU A 97 25.04 10.48 10.35
CA LEU A 97 23.81 10.94 10.95
C LEU A 97 24.15 12.00 12.00
N GLY A 98 23.29 12.99 12.12
CA GLY A 98 23.55 14.15 12.95
C GLY A 98 24.04 13.81 14.35
N PHE A 99 23.38 12.89 15.03
CA PHE A 99 23.75 12.51 16.39
C PHE A 99 23.78 11.01 16.63
N LEU A 100 22.94 10.22 15.98
CA LEU A 100 22.87 8.76 16.19
C LEU A 100 22.91 8.04 14.88
N ARG A 101 23.62 6.93 14.84
CA ARG A 101 23.56 5.98 13.74
C ARG A 101 22.45 4.97 14.00
N THR A 102 22.06 4.28 12.94
CA THR A 102 21.06 3.23 13.05
C THR A 102 21.47 2.15 14.05
N GLU A 103 22.75 1.76 14.06
CA GLU A 103 23.28 0.76 14.98
C GLU A 103 23.18 1.23 16.43
N GLU A 104 23.48 2.50 16.67
CA GLU A 104 23.41 3.08 18.02
C GLU A 104 21.97 3.09 18.52
N ILE A 105 21.02 3.38 17.65
CA ILE A 105 19.60 3.35 17.99
C ILE A 105 19.16 1.94 18.34
N LYS A 106 19.64 0.94 17.62
CA LYS A 106 19.28 -0.47 17.86
C LYS A 106 19.84 -1.02 19.17
N THR A 107 20.93 -0.46 19.63
CA THR A 107 21.57 -0.93 20.88
C THR A 107 21.03 -0.25 22.11
N VAL A 108 20.26 0.80 21.93
CA VAL A 108 19.57 1.47 23.00
C VAL A 108 18.26 0.77 23.33
#